data_d8b6208b84bc5c1e068e83d1f40ade14
#
_entry.id   d8b6208b84bc5c1e068e83d1f40ade14
#
_cell.length_a   1.000
_cell.length_b   1.000
_cell.length_c   1.000
_cell.angle_alpha   90.00
_cell.angle_beta   90.00
_cell.angle_gamma   90.00
#
_symmetry.space_group_name_H-M   'P 1'
#
loop_
_entity.id
_entity.type
_entity.pdbx_description
1 polymer ?
#
loop_
_entity_poly.entity_id
_entity_poly.type
_entity_poly.pdbx_seq_one_letter_code
_entity_poly.pdbx_strand_id
1 'polypeptide(L)'
;MSNFVDCNFSQSGEGPGLFLIHGVGAAQDAWRFILPKLSEYFTVITYDLRGHGKSPLTKKKITLNDLVLDLERIREKTKIEKAHFIGHSLGGMIAPAYAKKFPDKVISLGLLSTVAARSLDDKNKVFDVIKKMETEGIPKTLLTLTNRWFTDYFIKNNSSIVDRRIKQVIDTNSEVFLNVFRIYAKTEMISWLKDINQPCLVMTGENDLGCSPMHNKKISTELINSKLVILPDVKHSILLEKPDETASHILKFLLNL
;
A
#
# COMPACT_ATOMS: atom_id res chain seq x y z
N MET A 1 15.74 -0.20 24.28
CA MET A 1 14.28 0.02 24.36
C MET A 1 13.68 -0.31 23.01
N SER A 2 12.72 -1.24 22.96
CA SER A 2 12.07 -1.67 21.73
C SER A 2 11.34 -0.50 21.07
N ASN A 3 11.45 -0.37 19.75
CA ASN A 3 10.78 0.67 18.97
C ASN A 3 9.33 0.26 18.65
N PHE A 4 8.62 -0.26 19.65
CA PHE A 4 7.27 -0.77 19.49
C PHE A 4 6.23 0.34 19.42
N VAL A 5 5.34 0.25 18.44
CA VAL A 5 4.15 1.08 18.33
C VAL A 5 2.93 0.17 18.32
N ASP A 6 1.95 0.52 19.12
CA ASP A 6 0.67 -0.16 19.17
C ASP A 6 -0.27 0.44 18.12
N CYS A 7 -0.15 -0.04 16.89
CA CYS A 7 -0.92 0.48 15.76
C CYS A 7 -2.41 0.22 15.96
N ASN A 8 -3.22 1.24 15.64
CA ASN A 8 -4.67 1.14 15.61
C ASN A 8 -5.11 0.23 14.45
N PHE A 9 -5.96 -0.75 14.73
CA PHE A 9 -6.52 -1.64 13.71
C PHE A 9 -8.01 -1.90 13.93
N SER A 10 -8.67 -2.36 12.88
CA SER A 10 -10.07 -2.81 12.90
C SER A 10 -10.16 -4.19 12.27
N GLN A 11 -11.14 -4.96 12.73
CA GLN A 11 -11.44 -6.28 12.21
C GLN A 11 -12.91 -6.33 11.77
N SER A 12 -13.19 -6.97 10.63
CA SER A 12 -14.55 -7.19 10.11
C SER A 12 -14.63 -8.48 9.31
N GLY A 13 -15.85 -9.06 9.26
CA GLY A 13 -16.10 -10.34 8.59
C GLY A 13 -15.60 -11.56 9.34
N GLU A 14 -15.85 -12.73 8.76
CA GLU A 14 -15.45 -14.04 9.26
C GLU A 14 -14.82 -14.86 8.13
N GLY A 15 -13.90 -15.78 8.48
CA GLY A 15 -13.19 -16.63 7.51
C GLY A 15 -11.68 -16.54 7.62
N PRO A 16 -10.92 -16.94 6.58
CA PRO A 16 -9.47 -16.83 6.55
C PRO A 16 -9.00 -15.40 6.76
N GLY A 17 -7.85 -15.21 7.42
CA GLY A 17 -7.31 -13.88 7.70
C GLY A 17 -6.84 -13.15 6.43
N LEU A 18 -7.21 -11.88 6.30
CA LEU A 18 -6.78 -10.98 5.23
C LEU A 18 -6.35 -9.63 5.80
N PHE A 19 -5.07 -9.31 5.68
CA PHE A 19 -4.52 -8.04 6.13
C PHE A 19 -4.41 -7.05 4.97
N LEU A 20 -4.94 -5.84 5.15
CA LEU A 20 -4.93 -4.76 4.16
C LEU A 20 -4.03 -3.61 4.62
N ILE A 21 -2.99 -3.32 3.85
CA ILE A 21 -1.90 -2.42 4.18
C ILE A 21 -1.94 -1.19 3.30
N HIS A 22 -2.23 -0.02 3.87
CA HIS A 22 -2.33 1.24 3.12
C HIS A 22 -0.97 1.84 2.72
N GLY A 23 -0.99 2.85 1.84
CA GLY A 23 0.16 3.58 1.36
C GLY A 23 0.50 4.84 2.16
N VAL A 24 1.49 5.60 1.68
CA VAL A 24 1.97 6.85 2.29
C VAL A 24 0.84 7.87 2.48
N GLY A 25 0.76 8.48 3.65
CA GLY A 25 -0.21 9.53 3.97
C GLY A 25 -1.68 9.11 3.82
N ALA A 26 -1.96 7.80 3.90
CA ALA A 26 -3.31 7.25 3.93
C ALA A 26 -3.62 6.72 5.35
N ALA A 27 -4.74 6.03 5.50
CA ALA A 27 -5.16 5.36 6.71
C ALA A 27 -5.93 4.09 6.33
N GLN A 28 -6.34 3.29 7.30
CA GLN A 28 -7.19 2.10 7.07
C GLN A 28 -8.46 2.40 6.25
N ASP A 29 -8.96 3.64 6.31
CA ASP A 29 -10.09 4.15 5.52
C ASP A 29 -9.87 4.10 3.99
N ALA A 30 -8.63 3.95 3.52
CA ALA A 30 -8.35 3.77 2.09
C ALA A 30 -9.07 2.55 1.49
N TRP A 31 -9.42 1.58 2.31
CA TRP A 31 -10.06 0.32 1.93
C TRP A 31 -11.58 0.33 1.99
N ARG A 32 -12.20 1.45 2.44
CA ARG A 32 -13.64 1.56 2.77
C ARG A 32 -14.61 1.08 1.70
N PHE A 33 -14.27 1.26 0.41
CA PHE A 33 -15.16 0.88 -0.68
C PHE A 33 -15.07 -0.60 -1.05
N ILE A 34 -13.96 -1.26 -0.77
CA ILE A 34 -13.78 -2.68 -1.09
C ILE A 34 -13.93 -3.57 0.15
N LEU A 35 -13.77 -3.01 1.35
CA LEU A 35 -13.87 -3.72 2.61
C LEU A 35 -15.16 -4.52 2.78
N PRO A 36 -16.37 -3.98 2.49
CA PRO A 36 -17.61 -4.74 2.64
C PRO A 36 -17.62 -6.05 1.85
N LYS A 37 -17.19 -6.00 0.58
CA LYS A 37 -17.15 -7.20 -0.29
C LYS A 37 -16.13 -8.24 0.18
N LEU A 38 -14.98 -7.80 0.68
CA LEU A 38 -13.95 -8.72 1.17
C LEU A 38 -14.37 -9.36 2.49
N SER A 39 -15.09 -8.62 3.34
CA SER A 39 -15.57 -9.10 4.64
C SER A 39 -16.69 -10.15 4.55
N GLU A 40 -17.26 -10.37 3.37
CA GLU A 40 -18.20 -11.47 3.11
C GLU A 40 -17.50 -12.84 3.13
N TYR A 41 -16.18 -12.88 2.87
CA TYR A 41 -15.42 -14.13 2.69
C TYR A 41 -14.23 -14.27 3.65
N PHE A 42 -13.78 -13.17 4.26
CA PHE A 42 -12.53 -13.12 5.03
C PHE A 42 -12.72 -12.41 6.37
N THR A 43 -11.93 -12.81 7.34
CA THR A 43 -11.65 -11.97 8.51
C THR A 43 -10.65 -10.90 8.08
N VAL A 44 -11.17 -9.71 7.75
CA VAL A 44 -10.37 -8.61 7.19
C VAL A 44 -9.84 -7.72 8.30
N ILE A 45 -8.51 -7.55 8.34
CA ILE A 45 -7.81 -6.67 9.25
C ILE A 45 -7.31 -5.46 8.46
N THR A 46 -7.80 -4.27 8.81
CA THR A 46 -7.26 -2.99 8.33
C THR A 46 -6.57 -2.28 9.48
N TYR A 47 -5.51 -1.54 9.22
CA TYR A 47 -4.81 -0.82 10.28
C TYR A 47 -4.18 0.47 9.75
N ASP A 48 -3.91 1.39 10.66
CA ASP A 48 -3.17 2.61 10.39
C ASP A 48 -1.68 2.36 10.63
N LEU A 49 -0.83 2.63 9.65
CA LEU A 49 0.63 2.59 9.84
C LEU A 49 1.03 3.54 10.99
N ARG A 50 2.12 3.23 11.69
CA ARG A 50 2.61 4.11 12.77
C ARG A 50 2.66 5.58 12.33
N GLY A 51 2.12 6.46 13.15
CA GLY A 51 2.02 7.89 12.90
C GLY A 51 0.99 8.31 11.84
N HIS A 52 0.18 7.38 11.32
CA HIS A 52 -0.94 7.66 10.43
C HIS A 52 -2.26 7.41 11.16
N GLY A 53 -3.33 8.07 10.70
CA GLY A 53 -4.67 7.90 11.23
C GLY A 53 -4.72 8.02 12.75
N LYS A 54 -5.15 6.96 13.43
CA LYS A 54 -5.23 6.89 14.90
C LYS A 54 -4.03 6.19 15.53
N SER A 55 -3.05 5.73 14.74
CA SER A 55 -1.85 5.09 15.28
C SER A 55 -0.91 6.10 15.93
N PRO A 56 -0.27 5.73 17.07
CA PRO A 56 0.60 6.64 17.79
C PRO A 56 1.79 7.14 16.95
N LEU A 57 2.19 8.37 17.22
CA LEU A 57 3.43 8.94 16.70
C LEU A 57 4.64 8.26 17.33
N THR A 58 5.74 8.19 16.60
CA THR A 58 7.05 7.78 17.11
C THR A 58 8.03 8.91 17.00
N LYS A 59 8.89 9.08 18.02
CA LYS A 59 10.01 10.04 18.00
C LYS A 59 11.23 9.52 17.24
N LYS A 60 11.25 8.22 16.91
CA LYS A 60 12.37 7.59 16.21
C LYS A 60 12.09 7.57 14.70
N LYS A 61 13.19 7.65 13.94
CA LYS A 61 13.14 7.47 12.50
C LYS A 61 12.56 6.09 12.18
N ILE A 62 11.55 6.08 11.33
CA ILE A 62 10.86 4.86 10.89
C ILE A 62 11.70 4.17 9.80
N THR A 63 11.76 2.85 9.84
CA THR A 63 12.37 2.00 8.80
C THR A 63 11.32 1.04 8.21
N LEU A 64 11.60 0.45 7.05
CA LEU A 64 10.74 -0.60 6.49
C LEU A 64 10.59 -1.78 7.46
N ASN A 65 11.66 -2.15 8.15
CA ASN A 65 11.62 -3.24 9.14
C ASN A 65 10.71 -2.91 10.33
N ASP A 66 10.60 -1.65 10.75
CA ASP A 66 9.65 -1.24 11.79
C ASP A 66 8.21 -1.45 11.34
N LEU A 67 7.88 -1.11 10.07
CA LEU A 67 6.55 -1.31 9.50
C LEU A 67 6.20 -2.80 9.38
N VAL A 68 7.17 -3.63 9.03
CA VAL A 68 7.02 -5.11 8.99
C VAL A 68 6.79 -5.68 10.39
N LEU A 69 7.50 -5.19 11.40
CA LEU A 69 7.33 -5.66 12.79
C LEU A 69 6.01 -5.20 13.42
N ASP A 70 5.50 -4.03 13.03
CA ASP A 70 4.17 -3.59 13.46
C ASP A 70 3.09 -4.50 12.89
N LEU A 71 3.20 -4.87 11.61
CA LEU A 71 2.28 -5.80 10.97
C LEU A 71 2.27 -7.17 11.67
N GLU A 72 3.45 -7.72 11.99
CA GLU A 72 3.55 -8.97 12.76
C GLU A 72 2.86 -8.87 14.12
N ARG A 73 3.08 -7.77 14.82
CA ARG A 73 2.43 -7.55 16.12
C ARG A 73 0.90 -7.51 16.03
N ILE A 74 0.35 -6.86 14.97
CA ILE A 74 -1.10 -6.85 14.75
C ILE A 74 -1.57 -8.29 14.50
N ARG A 75 -0.86 -9.06 13.66
CA ARG A 75 -1.19 -10.46 13.40
C ARG A 75 -1.22 -11.29 14.70
N GLU A 76 -0.21 -11.13 15.56
CA GLU A 76 -0.15 -11.82 16.86
C GLU A 76 -1.33 -11.44 17.76
N LYS A 77 -1.70 -10.15 17.84
CA LYS A 77 -2.86 -9.67 18.61
C LYS A 77 -4.19 -10.23 18.11
N THR A 78 -4.35 -10.38 16.80
CA THR A 78 -5.55 -10.98 16.21
C THR A 78 -5.58 -12.50 16.33
N LYS A 79 -4.48 -13.13 16.79
CA LYS A 79 -4.31 -14.59 16.92
C LYS A 79 -4.49 -15.36 15.60
N ILE A 80 -4.34 -14.67 14.47
CA ILE A 80 -4.38 -15.28 13.13
C ILE A 80 -3.02 -15.91 12.85
N GLU A 81 -2.96 -17.21 12.67
CA GLU A 81 -1.69 -17.93 12.50
C GLU A 81 -1.07 -17.68 11.13
N LYS A 82 -1.86 -17.83 10.07
CA LYS A 82 -1.48 -17.57 8.67
C LYS A 82 -2.55 -16.71 7.99
N ALA A 83 -2.13 -15.84 7.08
CA ALA A 83 -3.07 -14.94 6.41
C ALA A 83 -2.63 -14.57 4.99
N HIS A 84 -3.55 -13.95 4.26
CA HIS A 84 -3.28 -13.20 3.04
C HIS A 84 -2.90 -11.76 3.39
N PHE A 85 -1.94 -11.18 2.66
CA PHE A 85 -1.50 -9.79 2.88
C PHE A 85 -1.57 -9.02 1.58
N ILE A 86 -2.42 -8.00 1.55
CA ILE A 86 -2.60 -7.14 0.38
C ILE A 86 -2.20 -5.71 0.73
N GLY A 87 -1.24 -5.18 -0.01
CA GLY A 87 -0.75 -3.83 0.20
C GLY A 87 -0.91 -2.95 -1.02
N HIS A 88 -1.27 -1.68 -0.79
CA HIS A 88 -1.36 -0.66 -1.81
C HIS A 88 -0.18 0.31 -1.70
N SER A 89 0.47 0.64 -2.81
CA SER A 89 1.58 1.60 -2.89
C SER A 89 2.75 1.16 -1.96
N LEU A 90 3.08 1.92 -0.92
CA LEU A 90 4.04 1.51 0.11
C LEU A 90 3.62 0.19 0.78
N GLY A 91 2.32 -0.01 1.02
CA GLY A 91 1.80 -1.29 1.54
C GLY A 91 2.18 -2.47 0.67
N GLY A 92 2.22 -2.28 -0.66
CA GLY A 92 2.71 -3.26 -1.63
C GLY A 92 4.23 -3.52 -1.58
N MET A 93 4.98 -2.73 -0.80
CA MET A 93 6.39 -3.02 -0.45
C MET A 93 6.50 -3.69 0.92
N ILE A 94 5.60 -3.32 1.86
CA ILE A 94 5.56 -3.90 3.21
C ILE A 94 5.15 -5.38 3.14
N ALA A 95 4.12 -5.72 2.37
CA ALA A 95 3.61 -7.08 2.27
C ALA A 95 4.69 -8.10 1.82
N PRO A 96 5.43 -7.93 0.71
CA PRO A 96 6.49 -8.85 0.33
C PRO A 96 7.70 -8.80 1.27
N ALA A 97 8.02 -7.65 1.87
CA ALA A 97 9.06 -7.56 2.90
C ALA A 97 8.69 -8.36 4.17
N TYR A 98 7.39 -8.36 4.52
CA TYR A 98 6.86 -9.21 5.58
C TYR A 98 6.98 -10.70 5.22
N ALA A 99 6.57 -11.10 4.02
CA ALA A 99 6.68 -12.48 3.56
C ALA A 99 8.12 -12.99 3.54
N LYS A 100 9.07 -12.16 3.13
CA LYS A 100 10.51 -12.49 3.19
C LYS A 100 10.98 -12.76 4.62
N LYS A 101 10.45 -12.04 5.60
CA LYS A 101 10.85 -12.18 7.02
C LYS A 101 10.09 -13.29 7.74
N PHE A 102 8.83 -13.50 7.41
CA PHE A 102 7.91 -14.43 8.06
C PHE A 102 7.19 -15.32 7.02
N PRO A 103 7.93 -16.09 6.20
CA PRO A 103 7.34 -16.83 5.07
C PRO A 103 6.26 -17.82 5.49
N ASP A 104 6.40 -18.45 6.65
CA ASP A 104 5.44 -19.42 7.18
C ASP A 104 4.12 -18.81 7.66
N LYS A 105 4.05 -17.48 7.78
CA LYS A 105 2.85 -16.74 8.19
C LYS A 105 2.01 -16.24 7.02
N VAL A 106 2.49 -16.42 5.79
CA VAL A 106 1.87 -15.87 4.58
C VAL A 106 1.28 -16.96 3.70
N ILE A 107 0.00 -16.83 3.38
CA ILE A 107 -0.70 -17.70 2.42
C ILE A 107 -0.48 -17.14 1.01
N SER A 108 -0.77 -15.86 0.79
CA SER A 108 -0.58 -15.18 -0.48
C SER A 108 -0.36 -13.68 -0.30
N LEU A 109 0.04 -13.02 -1.37
CA LEU A 109 0.31 -11.59 -1.41
C LEU A 109 -0.51 -10.87 -2.48
N GLY A 110 -0.86 -9.61 -2.22
CA GLY A 110 -1.35 -8.66 -3.20
C GLY A 110 -0.46 -7.42 -3.23
N LEU A 111 0.15 -7.14 -4.36
CA LEU A 111 1.00 -5.98 -4.59
C LEU A 111 0.26 -5.01 -5.51
N LEU A 112 -0.45 -4.05 -4.92
CA LEU A 112 -1.33 -3.13 -5.64
C LEU A 112 -0.67 -1.77 -5.84
N SER A 113 -0.62 -1.26 -7.06
CA SER A 113 -0.06 0.06 -7.42
C SER A 113 1.26 0.33 -6.71
N THR A 114 2.18 -0.65 -6.76
CA THR A 114 3.50 -0.57 -6.14
C THR A 114 4.60 -0.56 -7.18
N VAL A 115 5.85 -0.43 -6.78
CA VAL A 115 6.96 -0.26 -7.71
C VAL A 115 8.23 -0.96 -7.27
N ALA A 116 8.92 -1.54 -8.24
CA ALA A 116 10.30 -2.03 -8.14
C ALA A 116 11.04 -1.74 -9.46
N ALA A 117 12.34 -2.00 -9.50
CA ALA A 117 13.20 -1.77 -10.68
C ALA A 117 13.15 -0.33 -11.21
N ARG A 118 13.09 0.67 -10.31
CA ARG A 118 13.21 2.07 -10.70
C ARG A 118 14.57 2.36 -11.31
N SER A 119 14.57 3.09 -12.42
CA SER A 119 15.79 3.70 -12.96
C SER A 119 16.35 4.74 -11.98
N LEU A 120 17.57 5.17 -12.20
CA LEU A 120 18.15 6.27 -11.41
C LEU A 120 17.34 7.57 -11.60
N ASP A 121 16.87 7.84 -12.82
CA ASP A 121 16.02 8.98 -13.14
C ASP A 121 14.68 8.93 -12.38
N ASP A 122 14.00 7.77 -12.34
CA ASP A 122 12.76 7.61 -11.56
C ASP A 122 12.98 7.84 -10.06
N LYS A 123 14.10 7.34 -9.53
CA LYS A 123 14.47 7.58 -8.14
C LYS A 123 14.70 9.07 -7.87
N ASN A 124 15.45 9.75 -8.75
CA ASN A 124 15.73 11.17 -8.62
C ASN A 124 14.43 11.99 -8.64
N LYS A 125 13.49 11.71 -9.56
CA LYS A 125 12.18 12.37 -9.62
C LYS A 125 11.40 12.25 -8.30
N VAL A 126 11.46 11.10 -7.64
CA VAL A 126 10.79 10.92 -6.33
C VAL A 126 11.49 11.73 -5.25
N PHE A 127 12.83 11.74 -5.22
CA PHE A 127 13.59 12.54 -4.26
C PHE A 127 13.42 14.05 -4.48
N ASP A 128 13.28 14.51 -5.73
CA ASP A 128 12.99 15.92 -6.03
C ASP A 128 11.61 16.33 -5.48
N VAL A 129 10.59 15.46 -5.58
CA VAL A 129 9.29 15.70 -4.94
C VAL A 129 9.44 15.79 -3.42
N ILE A 130 10.19 14.89 -2.80
CA ILE A 130 10.43 14.93 -1.35
C ILE A 130 11.14 16.24 -0.96
N LYS A 131 12.21 16.61 -1.68
CA LYS A 131 12.95 17.85 -1.45
C LYS A 131 12.04 19.08 -1.57
N LYS A 132 11.19 19.11 -2.60
CA LYS A 132 10.21 20.19 -2.78
C LYS A 132 9.23 20.27 -1.61
N MET A 133 8.75 19.14 -1.09
CA MET A 133 7.91 19.10 0.10
C MET A 133 8.62 19.61 1.36
N GLU A 134 9.92 19.31 1.51
CA GLU A 134 10.73 19.79 2.63
C GLU A 134 10.95 21.30 2.60
N THR A 135 11.14 21.88 1.41
CA THR A 135 11.46 23.31 1.25
C THR A 135 10.23 24.20 1.12
N GLU A 136 9.18 23.73 0.46
CA GLU A 136 7.97 24.53 0.16
C GLU A 136 6.76 24.12 0.98
N GLY A 137 6.86 23.00 1.71
CA GLY A 137 5.78 22.40 2.47
C GLY A 137 4.92 21.41 1.65
N ILE A 138 4.39 20.40 2.34
CA ILE A 138 3.57 19.34 1.74
C ILE A 138 2.35 19.92 0.98
N PRO A 139 1.58 20.88 1.54
CA PRO A 139 0.37 21.40 0.86
C PRO A 139 0.63 21.95 -0.54
N LYS A 140 1.75 22.62 -0.79
CA LYS A 140 2.06 23.19 -2.11
C LYS A 140 2.30 22.14 -3.19
N THR A 141 2.75 20.96 -2.81
CA THR A 141 3.04 19.85 -3.74
C THR A 141 1.87 18.89 -3.93
N LEU A 142 0.79 19.04 -3.13
CA LEU A 142 -0.37 18.14 -3.16
C LEU A 142 -1.09 18.14 -4.51
N LEU A 143 -1.19 19.28 -5.20
CA LEU A 143 -1.83 19.34 -6.51
C LEU A 143 -1.12 18.43 -7.52
N THR A 144 0.22 18.44 -7.52
CA THR A 144 1.02 17.56 -8.39
C THR A 144 0.78 16.08 -8.05
N LEU A 145 0.68 15.74 -6.76
CA LEU A 145 0.40 14.37 -6.34
C LEU A 145 -1.03 13.96 -6.68
N THR A 146 -2.01 14.84 -6.50
CA THR A 146 -3.42 14.59 -6.83
C THR A 146 -3.57 14.21 -8.29
N ASN A 147 -2.94 14.97 -9.19
CA ASN A 147 -2.96 14.69 -10.63
C ASN A 147 -2.23 13.38 -11.02
N ARG A 148 -1.32 12.89 -10.20
CA ARG A 148 -0.69 11.57 -10.37
C ARG A 148 -1.56 10.43 -9.83
N TRP A 149 -2.35 10.70 -8.78
CA TRP A 149 -3.16 9.68 -8.11
C TRP A 149 -4.48 9.41 -8.78
N PHE A 150 -5.11 10.44 -9.36
CA PHE A 150 -6.46 10.38 -9.91
C PHE A 150 -6.52 10.80 -11.37
N THR A 151 -7.45 10.23 -12.11
CA THR A 151 -7.80 10.72 -13.45
C THR A 151 -8.49 12.07 -13.37
N ASP A 152 -8.39 12.86 -14.42
CA ASP A 152 -9.03 14.19 -14.50
C ASP A 152 -10.55 14.05 -14.42
N TYR A 153 -11.09 12.99 -15.04
CA TYR A 153 -12.50 12.62 -14.94
C TYR A 153 -12.92 12.38 -13.48
N PHE A 154 -12.14 11.62 -12.73
CA PHE A 154 -12.45 11.30 -11.34
C PHE A 154 -12.37 12.55 -10.46
N ILE A 155 -11.36 13.39 -10.62
CA ILE A 155 -11.20 14.66 -9.88
C ILE A 155 -12.43 15.53 -10.08
N LYS A 156 -12.89 15.67 -11.34
CA LYS A 156 -14.05 16.52 -11.69
C LYS A 156 -15.37 16.01 -11.09
N ASN A 157 -15.56 14.68 -11.08
CA ASN A 157 -16.87 14.09 -10.72
C ASN A 157 -16.95 13.57 -9.28
N ASN A 158 -15.81 13.48 -8.55
CA ASN A 158 -15.74 12.90 -7.21
C ASN A 158 -14.91 13.78 -6.25
N SER A 159 -15.10 15.11 -6.30
CA SER A 159 -14.30 16.07 -5.54
C SER A 159 -14.26 15.76 -4.04
N SER A 160 -15.35 15.37 -3.44
CA SER A 160 -15.43 15.02 -2.01
C SER A 160 -14.51 13.85 -1.61
N ILE A 161 -14.34 12.85 -2.51
CA ILE A 161 -13.44 11.73 -2.28
C ILE A 161 -11.98 12.20 -2.40
N VAL A 162 -11.71 13.03 -3.41
CA VAL A 162 -10.38 13.63 -3.64
C VAL A 162 -9.99 14.51 -2.45
N ASP A 163 -10.89 15.41 -2.01
CA ASP A 163 -10.67 16.32 -0.86
C ASP A 163 -10.40 15.54 0.42
N ARG A 164 -11.16 14.46 0.67
CA ARG A 164 -10.93 13.58 1.81
C ARG A 164 -9.53 12.94 1.75
N ARG A 165 -9.08 12.51 0.56
CA ARG A 165 -7.74 11.96 0.39
C ARG A 165 -6.63 12.99 0.60
N ILE A 166 -6.82 14.21 0.10
CA ILE A 166 -5.91 15.35 0.33
C ILE A 166 -5.84 15.66 1.82
N LYS A 167 -7.01 15.75 2.49
CA LYS A 167 -7.09 16.00 3.92
C LYS A 167 -6.33 14.96 4.74
N GLN A 168 -6.40 13.68 4.40
CA GLN A 168 -5.62 12.63 5.07
C GLN A 168 -4.12 12.90 5.04
N VAL A 169 -3.60 13.39 3.90
CA VAL A 169 -2.18 13.77 3.80
C VAL A 169 -1.85 14.95 4.69
N ILE A 170 -2.71 15.99 4.67
CA ILE A 170 -2.50 17.21 5.47
C ILE A 170 -2.57 16.91 6.97
N ASP A 171 -3.48 16.05 7.39
CA ASP A 171 -3.66 15.65 8.79
C ASP A 171 -2.53 14.72 9.29
N THR A 172 -1.80 14.08 8.39
CA THR A 172 -0.63 13.26 8.75
C THR A 172 0.51 14.17 9.20
N ASN A 173 1.14 13.87 10.35
CA ASN A 173 2.31 14.61 10.80
C ASN A 173 3.36 14.68 9.67
N SER A 174 3.82 15.87 9.33
CA SER A 174 4.69 16.12 8.18
C SER A 174 6.03 15.39 8.24
N GLU A 175 6.62 15.27 9.44
CA GLU A 175 7.86 14.52 9.64
C GLU A 175 7.65 13.01 9.38
N VAL A 176 6.55 12.46 9.89
CA VAL A 176 6.16 11.05 9.63
C VAL A 176 5.90 10.83 8.14
N PHE A 177 5.12 11.71 7.51
CA PHE A 177 4.83 11.61 6.07
C PHE A 177 6.11 11.58 5.25
N LEU A 178 7.01 12.53 5.45
CA LEU A 178 8.29 12.61 4.74
C LEU A 178 9.20 11.41 5.04
N ASN A 179 9.23 10.95 6.28
CA ASN A 179 10.02 9.78 6.64
C ASN A 179 9.53 8.52 5.93
N VAL A 180 8.23 8.27 5.95
CA VAL A 180 7.61 7.11 5.29
C VAL A 180 7.69 7.23 3.76
N PHE A 181 7.59 8.45 3.22
CA PHE A 181 7.79 8.67 1.78
C PHE A 181 9.25 8.40 1.36
N ARG A 182 10.24 8.72 2.22
CA ARG A 182 11.64 8.33 1.98
C ARG A 182 11.85 6.81 2.03
N ILE A 183 11.10 6.08 2.89
CA ILE A 183 11.12 4.60 2.85
C ILE A 183 10.64 4.12 1.48
N TYR A 184 9.49 4.61 0.99
CA TYR A 184 9.00 4.29 -0.35
C TYR A 184 10.02 4.62 -1.43
N ALA A 185 10.68 5.79 -1.39
CA ALA A 185 11.67 6.21 -2.37
C ALA A 185 12.93 5.33 -2.39
N LYS A 186 13.38 4.88 -1.23
CA LYS A 186 14.63 4.10 -1.06
C LYS A 186 14.45 2.60 -1.22
N THR A 187 13.26 2.09 -0.97
CA THR A 187 13.01 0.65 -1.03
C THR A 187 13.10 0.15 -2.46
N GLU A 188 13.98 -0.83 -2.67
CA GLU A 188 14.09 -1.56 -3.93
C GLU A 188 13.90 -3.06 -3.66
N MET A 189 12.93 -3.66 -4.33
CA MET A 189 12.51 -5.03 -4.07
C MET A 189 13.05 -6.03 -5.09
N ILE A 190 13.41 -5.55 -6.29
CA ILE A 190 13.64 -6.40 -7.46
C ILE A 190 14.67 -7.52 -7.19
N SER A 191 15.72 -7.24 -6.45
CA SER A 191 16.81 -8.20 -6.21
C SER A 191 16.40 -9.39 -5.34
N TRP A 192 15.28 -9.31 -4.62
CA TRP A 192 14.84 -10.34 -3.69
C TRP A 192 13.39 -10.80 -3.88
N LEU A 193 12.65 -10.28 -4.88
CA LEU A 193 11.31 -10.78 -5.20
C LEU A 193 11.30 -12.25 -5.59
N LYS A 194 12.36 -12.73 -6.21
CA LYS A 194 12.58 -14.16 -6.54
C LYS A 194 12.62 -15.09 -5.33
N ASP A 195 12.84 -14.54 -4.12
CA ASP A 195 12.84 -15.29 -2.87
C ASP A 195 11.42 -15.51 -2.31
N ILE A 196 10.39 -14.90 -2.94
CA ILE A 196 8.99 -15.00 -2.55
C ILE A 196 8.33 -16.17 -3.28
N ASN A 197 7.96 -17.20 -2.52
CA ASN A 197 7.36 -18.43 -3.05
C ASN A 197 5.82 -18.42 -3.01
N GLN A 198 5.21 -17.52 -2.23
CA GLN A 198 3.77 -17.43 -2.09
C GLN A 198 3.12 -16.96 -3.38
N PRO A 199 1.90 -17.43 -3.71
CA PRO A 199 1.11 -16.87 -4.80
C PRO A 199 0.92 -15.36 -4.64
N CYS A 200 1.10 -14.61 -5.74
CA CYS A 200 1.04 -13.15 -5.74
C CYS A 200 0.05 -12.61 -6.78
N LEU A 201 -0.79 -11.65 -6.38
CA LEU A 201 -1.52 -10.78 -7.29
C LEU A 201 -0.72 -9.47 -7.43
N VAL A 202 -0.34 -9.13 -8.66
CA VAL A 202 0.27 -7.83 -8.99
C VAL A 202 -0.77 -7.04 -9.78
N MET A 203 -1.15 -5.86 -9.30
CA MET A 203 -2.19 -5.06 -9.96
C MET A 203 -1.86 -3.58 -9.93
N THR A 204 -2.09 -2.88 -11.05
CA THR A 204 -1.93 -1.42 -11.10
C THR A 204 -2.86 -0.81 -12.14
N GLY A 205 -3.03 0.51 -12.09
CA GLY A 205 -3.74 1.25 -13.12
C GLY A 205 -2.92 1.43 -14.39
N GLU A 206 -3.57 1.38 -15.54
CA GLU A 206 -2.96 1.59 -16.86
C GLU A 206 -2.23 2.93 -16.95
N ASN A 207 -2.81 3.97 -16.34
CA ASN A 207 -2.31 5.34 -16.37
C ASN A 207 -1.53 5.73 -15.11
N ASP A 208 -1.12 4.78 -14.26
CA ASP A 208 -0.27 5.04 -13.11
C ASP A 208 1.16 5.35 -13.56
N LEU A 209 1.54 6.62 -13.48
CA LEU A 209 2.87 7.08 -13.89
C LEU A 209 3.97 6.75 -12.87
N GLY A 210 3.62 6.62 -11.59
CA GLY A 210 4.58 6.39 -10.51
C GLY A 210 4.86 4.90 -10.26
N CYS A 211 3.81 4.09 -10.33
CA CYS A 211 3.85 2.64 -10.20
C CYS A 211 3.35 1.99 -11.50
N SER A 212 3.99 2.36 -12.61
CA SER A 212 3.49 2.10 -13.97
C SER A 212 3.31 0.61 -14.29
N PRO A 213 2.51 0.30 -15.32
CA PRO A 213 2.38 -1.07 -15.84
C PRO A 213 3.73 -1.72 -16.13
N MET A 214 4.72 -0.96 -16.62
CA MET A 214 6.07 -1.46 -16.89
C MET A 214 6.75 -1.96 -15.60
N HIS A 215 6.68 -1.20 -14.49
CA HIS A 215 7.24 -1.60 -13.21
C HIS A 215 6.52 -2.83 -12.63
N ASN A 216 5.18 -2.86 -12.72
CA ASN A 216 4.39 -3.98 -12.23
C ASN A 216 4.60 -5.25 -13.07
N LYS A 217 4.83 -5.12 -14.37
CA LYS A 217 5.24 -6.23 -15.24
C LYS A 217 6.59 -6.80 -14.82
N LYS A 218 7.58 -5.94 -14.51
CA LYS A 218 8.88 -6.38 -13.97
C LYS A 218 8.71 -7.10 -12.63
N ILE A 219 7.89 -6.56 -11.71
CA ILE A 219 7.59 -7.24 -10.44
C ILE A 219 7.01 -8.63 -10.69
N SER A 220 6.01 -8.74 -11.57
CA SER A 220 5.37 -10.01 -11.91
C SER A 220 6.34 -11.00 -12.55
N THR A 221 7.29 -10.53 -13.36
CA THR A 221 8.30 -11.40 -14.02
C THR A 221 9.31 -11.96 -13.01
N GLU A 222 9.65 -11.22 -11.96
CA GLU A 222 10.61 -11.66 -10.94
C GLU A 222 9.97 -12.58 -9.87
N LEU A 223 8.65 -12.51 -9.69
CA LEU A 223 7.92 -13.38 -8.77
C LEU A 223 7.71 -14.77 -9.40
N ILE A 224 7.99 -15.83 -8.64
CA ILE A 224 7.88 -17.24 -9.12
C ILE A 224 6.44 -17.59 -9.50
N ASN A 225 5.47 -17.14 -8.68
CA ASN A 225 4.05 -17.43 -8.89
C ASN A 225 3.25 -16.15 -8.79
N SER A 226 2.97 -15.52 -9.93
CA SER A 226 2.25 -14.25 -9.95
C SER A 226 1.19 -14.18 -11.04
N LYS A 227 0.13 -13.41 -10.76
CA LYS A 227 -0.89 -12.98 -11.71
C LYS A 227 -0.83 -11.47 -11.84
N LEU A 228 -0.59 -10.97 -13.07
CA LEU A 228 -0.61 -9.55 -13.38
C LEU A 228 -1.99 -9.11 -13.87
N VAL A 229 -2.47 -7.98 -13.34
CA VAL A 229 -3.69 -7.28 -13.75
C VAL A 229 -3.38 -5.81 -13.97
N ILE A 230 -3.71 -5.29 -15.14
CA ILE A 230 -3.64 -3.86 -15.45
C ILE A 230 -5.08 -3.38 -15.61
N LEU A 231 -5.52 -2.49 -14.72
CA LEU A 231 -6.86 -1.91 -14.78
C LEU A 231 -6.87 -0.76 -15.79
N PRO A 232 -7.78 -0.79 -16.79
CA PRO A 232 -7.84 0.26 -17.80
C PRO A 232 -8.33 1.59 -17.19
N ASP A 233 -8.03 2.70 -17.84
CA ASP A 233 -8.56 4.04 -17.56
C ASP A 233 -8.49 4.50 -16.09
N VAL A 234 -7.48 4.09 -15.35
CA VAL A 234 -7.26 4.50 -13.95
C VAL A 234 -5.79 4.78 -13.67
N LYS A 235 -5.54 5.72 -12.78
CA LYS A 235 -4.19 6.06 -12.30
C LYS A 235 -3.85 5.25 -11.03
N HIS A 236 -3.21 5.87 -10.06
CA HIS A 236 -2.68 5.21 -8.85
C HIS A 236 -3.77 4.77 -7.86
N SER A 237 -4.88 5.51 -7.79
CA SER A 237 -5.90 5.32 -6.75
C SER A 237 -6.95 4.26 -7.12
N ILE A 238 -6.52 3.08 -7.54
CA ILE A 238 -7.40 1.98 -7.98
C ILE A 238 -8.46 1.59 -6.94
N LEU A 239 -8.15 1.73 -5.64
CA LEU A 239 -9.07 1.47 -4.54
C LEU A 239 -10.25 2.44 -4.47
N LEU A 240 -10.10 3.62 -5.04
CA LEU A 240 -11.08 4.71 -4.99
C LEU A 240 -11.76 4.92 -6.35
N GLU A 241 -11.01 4.82 -7.45
CA GLU A 241 -11.53 5.06 -8.79
C GLU A 241 -12.24 3.84 -9.37
N LYS A 242 -11.75 2.62 -9.06
CA LYS A 242 -12.32 1.34 -9.56
C LYS A 242 -12.46 0.30 -8.44
N PRO A 243 -13.19 0.62 -7.37
CA PRO A 243 -13.28 -0.26 -6.20
C PRO A 243 -13.89 -1.63 -6.53
N ASP A 244 -14.93 -1.68 -7.35
CA ASP A 244 -15.63 -2.92 -7.69
C ASP A 244 -14.76 -3.87 -8.51
N GLU A 245 -14.07 -3.35 -9.53
CA GLU A 245 -13.13 -4.13 -10.35
C GLU A 245 -11.96 -4.60 -9.49
N THR A 246 -11.42 -3.71 -8.66
CA THR A 246 -10.31 -4.03 -7.74
C THR A 246 -10.71 -5.15 -6.78
N ALA A 247 -11.87 -5.04 -6.11
CA ALA A 247 -12.38 -6.07 -5.21
C ALA A 247 -12.61 -7.41 -5.94
N SER A 248 -13.19 -7.37 -7.14
CA SER A 248 -13.46 -8.57 -7.95
C SER A 248 -12.18 -9.31 -8.31
N HIS A 249 -11.13 -8.61 -8.72
CA HIS A 249 -9.84 -9.24 -9.03
C HIS A 249 -9.16 -9.82 -7.79
N ILE A 250 -9.25 -9.13 -6.63
CA ILE A 250 -8.75 -9.64 -5.35
C ILE A 250 -9.49 -10.92 -4.97
N LEU A 251 -10.82 -10.90 -4.95
CA LEU A 251 -11.64 -12.07 -4.61
C LEU A 251 -11.38 -13.24 -5.57
N LYS A 252 -11.36 -12.97 -6.88
CA LYS A 252 -11.05 -14.00 -7.87
C LYS A 252 -9.69 -14.64 -7.67
N PHE A 253 -8.70 -13.88 -7.20
CA PHE A 253 -7.38 -14.40 -6.88
C PHE A 253 -7.42 -15.23 -5.59
N LEU A 254 -7.95 -14.69 -4.50
CA LEU A 254 -7.91 -15.31 -3.18
C LEU A 254 -8.76 -16.59 -3.10
N LEU A 255 -9.92 -16.63 -3.76
CA LEU A 255 -10.83 -17.77 -3.73
C LEU A 255 -10.44 -18.92 -4.67
N ASN A 256 -9.41 -18.73 -5.50
CA ASN A 256 -8.89 -19.77 -6.40
C ASN A 256 -7.49 -20.28 -5.96
N LEU A 257 -7.09 -20.01 -4.72
CA LEU A 257 -5.89 -20.57 -4.09
C LEU A 257 -6.24 -21.87 -3.36
#